data_a1f87f2cd36afa06215be64e9ca8b2d2
#
_entry.id   a1f87f2cd36afa06215be64e9ca8b2d2
#
_cell.length_a   1.000
_cell.length_b   1.000
_cell.length_c   1.000
_cell.angle_alpha   90.00
_cell.angle_beta   90.00
_cell.angle_gamma   90.00
#
_symmetry.space_group_name_H-M   'P 1'
#
loop_
_entity.id
_entity.type
_entity.pdbx_description
1 polymer ?
#
loop_
_entity_poly.entity_id
_entity_poly.type
_entity_poly.pdbx_seq_one_letter_code
_entity_poly.pdbx_strand_id
1 'polypeptide(L)'
;MKAAVYDRYGPPDVVQIREVPRPVPKAHEVLIETRATTVTSADWRVRSLVLPTGFGLLGRLALGVVRPRQPVLGSELAGVVVAVGTRVTRFKPGDAVFAFSDAAMGCHAQYKCLPEQGAVALKPAHLTYGEAAALSFGGTTALDFFRRGRLQRGERLLVNGASGAVGTAAVQLARNLGAHVTAVCSVAHADLLM
;
A
#
# COMPACT_ATOMS: atom_id res chain seq x y z
N MET A 1 5.36 4.09 20.86
CA MET A 1 4.86 3.00 20.05
C MET A 1 5.99 2.33 19.27
N LYS A 2 5.88 1.03 18.98
CA LYS A 2 6.88 0.35 18.16
C LYS A 2 6.69 0.66 16.66
N ALA A 3 7.80 0.84 15.94
CA ALA A 3 7.83 0.99 14.49
C ALA A 3 9.09 0.33 13.91
N ALA A 4 9.02 -0.12 12.65
CA ALA A 4 10.16 -0.58 11.87
C ALA A 4 10.84 0.64 11.24
N VAL A 5 11.99 1.03 11.80
CA VAL A 5 12.69 2.28 11.48
C VAL A 5 14.02 1.98 10.81
N TYR A 6 14.40 2.78 9.82
CA TYR A 6 15.72 2.75 9.20
C TYR A 6 16.29 4.19 9.08
N ASP A 7 17.57 4.36 9.38
CA ASP A 7 18.24 5.68 9.36
C ASP A 7 19.21 5.83 8.18
N ARG A 8 19.49 4.75 7.48
CA ARG A 8 20.37 4.72 6.30
C ARG A 8 19.79 3.78 5.24
N TYR A 9 20.10 4.06 4.00
CA TYR A 9 19.80 3.16 2.89
C TYR A 9 20.66 1.91 2.95
N GLY A 10 20.12 0.76 2.55
CA GLY A 10 20.89 -0.49 2.56
C GLY A 10 20.05 -1.77 2.51
N PRO A 11 20.66 -2.91 2.84
CA PRO A 11 20.02 -4.22 2.91
C PRO A 11 19.02 -4.31 4.08
N PRO A 12 18.26 -5.42 4.23
CA PRO A 12 17.20 -5.54 5.24
C PRO A 12 17.63 -5.29 6.69
N ASP A 13 18.86 -5.58 7.03
CA ASP A 13 19.45 -5.41 8.38
C ASP A 13 19.54 -3.96 8.86
N VAL A 14 19.36 -2.96 7.95
CA VAL A 14 19.27 -1.56 8.36
C VAL A 14 17.96 -1.23 9.05
N VAL A 15 16.95 -2.10 8.96
CA VAL A 15 15.63 -1.91 9.59
C VAL A 15 15.65 -2.45 11.01
N GLN A 16 15.26 -1.63 11.97
CA GLN A 16 15.24 -1.95 13.40
C GLN A 16 13.87 -1.64 13.99
N ILE A 17 13.42 -2.47 14.91
CA ILE A 17 12.22 -2.15 15.71
C ILE A 17 12.62 -1.19 16.81
N ARG A 18 12.05 0.00 16.81
CA ARG A 18 12.33 1.05 17.78
C ARG A 18 11.05 1.63 18.39
N GLU A 19 11.18 2.16 19.59
CA GLU A 19 10.15 3.02 20.18
C GLU A 19 10.21 4.42 19.56
N VAL A 20 9.06 4.87 19.08
CA VAL A 20 8.87 6.22 18.53
C VAL A 20 7.62 6.86 19.16
N PRO A 21 7.51 8.19 19.20
CA PRO A 21 6.31 8.86 19.70
C PRO A 21 5.06 8.37 18.95
N ARG A 22 3.98 8.14 19.71
CA ARG A 22 2.68 7.84 19.10
C ARG A 22 2.15 9.13 18.46
N PRO A 23 1.73 9.12 17.17
CA PRO A 23 1.20 10.31 16.54
C PRO A 23 -0.15 10.71 17.11
N VAL A 24 -0.44 12.01 17.07
CA VAL A 24 -1.74 12.58 17.44
C VAL A 24 -2.42 13.04 16.15
N PRO A 25 -3.68 12.67 15.91
CA PRO A 25 -4.37 13.05 14.69
C PRO A 25 -4.63 14.57 14.66
N LYS A 26 -4.33 15.19 13.52
CA LYS A 26 -4.73 16.58 13.23
C LYS A 26 -6.24 16.67 13.03
N ALA A 27 -6.77 17.89 12.88
CA ALA A 27 -8.21 18.14 12.81
C ALA A 27 -8.96 17.27 11.76
N HIS A 28 -8.34 16.96 10.64
CA HIS A 28 -8.93 16.16 9.54
C HIS A 28 -8.34 14.75 9.41
N GLU A 29 -7.62 14.27 10.42
CA GLU A 29 -6.95 12.98 10.38
C GLU A 29 -7.64 11.96 11.29
N VAL A 30 -7.57 10.71 10.91
CA VAL A 30 -7.91 9.55 11.73
C VAL A 30 -6.62 8.90 12.23
N LEU A 31 -6.59 8.46 13.48
CA LEU A 31 -5.54 7.65 14.05
C LEU A 31 -5.96 6.18 13.96
N ILE A 32 -5.21 5.40 13.20
CA ILE A 32 -5.47 3.98 12.97
C ILE A 32 -4.47 3.16 13.78
N GLU A 33 -4.95 2.22 14.58
CA GLU A 33 -4.17 1.15 15.17
C GLU A 33 -3.96 0.07 14.10
N THR A 34 -2.74 -0.13 13.66
CA THR A 34 -2.41 -1.09 12.59
C THR A 34 -2.54 -2.52 13.08
N ARG A 35 -3.34 -3.33 12.39
CA ARG A 35 -3.52 -4.77 12.62
C ARG A 35 -2.75 -5.60 11.60
N ALA A 36 -2.62 -5.08 10.38
CA ALA A 36 -1.83 -5.69 9.31
C ALA A 36 -1.24 -4.60 8.41
N THR A 37 -0.10 -4.89 7.83
CA THR A 37 0.57 -4.09 6.81
C THR A 37 1.23 -5.02 5.81
N THR A 38 1.54 -4.52 4.61
CA THR A 38 2.21 -5.29 3.56
C THR A 38 3.68 -4.90 3.46
N VAL A 39 4.50 -5.81 2.96
CA VAL A 39 5.86 -5.51 2.50
C VAL A 39 5.88 -5.58 0.98
N THR A 40 6.19 -4.47 0.34
CA THR A 40 6.08 -4.32 -1.11
C THR A 40 7.44 -4.08 -1.78
N SER A 41 7.47 -4.17 -3.11
CA SER A 41 8.65 -3.78 -3.89
C SER A 41 8.97 -2.28 -3.74
N ALA A 42 7.99 -1.44 -3.39
CA ALA A 42 8.21 -0.03 -3.09
C ALA A 42 9.06 0.13 -1.81
N ASP A 43 8.76 -0.62 -0.76
CA ASP A 43 9.54 -0.62 0.49
C ASP A 43 10.99 -1.02 0.24
N TRP A 44 11.19 -2.08 -0.56
CA TRP A 44 12.53 -2.51 -0.95
C TRP A 44 13.28 -1.41 -1.72
N ARG A 45 12.63 -0.79 -2.73
CA ARG A 45 13.24 0.26 -3.55
C ARG A 45 13.62 1.48 -2.73
N VAL A 46 12.72 1.94 -1.88
CA VAL A 46 12.93 3.11 -1.02
C VAL A 46 14.01 2.83 0.02
N ARG A 47 13.97 1.66 0.68
CA ARG A 47 14.97 1.27 1.67
C ARG A 47 16.37 1.12 1.07
N SER A 48 16.49 0.47 -0.09
CA SER A 48 17.78 0.22 -0.74
C SER A 48 18.23 1.36 -1.65
N LEU A 49 17.37 2.36 -1.90
CA LEU A 49 17.57 3.45 -2.87
C LEU A 49 17.89 2.95 -4.29
N VAL A 50 17.34 1.78 -4.65
CA VAL A 50 17.42 1.22 -5.99
C VAL A 50 16.23 1.73 -6.81
N LEU A 51 16.48 2.77 -7.60
CA LEU A 51 15.47 3.45 -8.38
C LEU A 51 15.56 3.06 -9.87
N PRO A 52 14.47 3.19 -10.63
CA PRO A 52 14.52 2.99 -12.08
C PRO A 52 15.57 3.88 -12.76
N THR A 53 16.12 3.41 -13.87
CA THR A 53 17.11 4.16 -14.67
C THR A 53 16.58 5.57 -15.01
N GLY A 54 17.39 6.59 -14.78
CA GLY A 54 17.03 8.00 -14.99
C GLY A 54 16.43 8.71 -13.77
N PHE A 55 15.95 7.98 -12.76
CA PHE A 55 15.33 8.58 -11.56
C PHE A 55 16.26 8.72 -10.35
N GLY A 56 17.53 8.35 -10.48
CA GLY A 56 18.46 8.32 -9.35
C GLY A 56 18.63 9.66 -8.64
N LEU A 57 18.86 10.75 -9.35
CA LEU A 57 19.05 12.08 -8.77
C LEU A 57 17.74 12.62 -8.17
N LEU A 58 16.66 12.61 -8.93
CA LEU A 58 15.35 13.10 -8.48
C LEU A 58 14.83 12.29 -7.29
N GLY A 59 15.00 10.99 -7.32
CA GLY A 59 14.61 10.11 -6.21
C GLY A 59 15.42 10.38 -4.94
N ARG A 60 16.74 10.62 -5.05
CA ARG A 60 17.55 11.04 -3.90
C ARG A 60 17.10 12.37 -3.32
N LEU A 61 16.76 13.33 -4.15
CA LEU A 61 16.23 14.62 -3.70
C LEU A 61 14.87 14.45 -3.01
N ALA A 62 14.00 13.58 -3.49
CA ALA A 62 12.69 13.31 -2.91
C ALA A 62 12.77 12.49 -1.62
N LEU A 63 13.50 11.38 -1.63
CA LEU A 63 13.58 10.42 -0.53
C LEU A 63 14.57 10.83 0.57
N GLY A 64 15.56 11.66 0.23
CA GLY A 64 16.64 12.09 1.10
C GLY A 64 18.02 11.75 0.54
N VAL A 65 18.93 12.71 0.55
CA VAL A 65 20.26 12.56 -0.09
C VAL A 65 21.18 11.67 0.73
N VAL A 66 21.29 11.91 2.02
CA VAL A 66 22.20 11.23 2.93
C VAL A 66 21.48 10.15 3.74
N ARG A 67 20.30 10.47 4.21
CA ARG A 67 19.45 9.59 5.02
C ARG A 67 17.98 9.74 4.60
N PRO A 68 17.15 8.72 4.86
CA PRO A 68 15.73 8.78 4.50
C PRO A 68 15.03 9.95 5.23
N ARG A 69 14.19 10.69 4.50
CA ARG A 69 13.31 11.70 5.09
C ARG A 69 12.18 11.08 5.90
N GLN A 70 11.68 9.94 5.43
CA GLN A 70 10.69 9.14 6.13
C GLN A 70 11.36 7.86 6.66
N PRO A 71 11.63 7.79 7.97
CA PRO A 71 12.38 6.66 8.53
C PRO A 71 11.53 5.41 8.76
N VAL A 72 10.20 5.47 8.61
CA VAL A 72 9.29 4.33 8.74
C VAL A 72 8.75 3.98 7.37
N LEU A 73 8.95 2.74 6.95
CA LEU A 73 8.45 2.20 5.68
C LEU A 73 6.96 1.84 5.75
N GLY A 74 6.46 1.23 4.69
CA GLY A 74 5.08 0.74 4.57
C GLY A 74 4.14 1.76 3.97
N SER A 75 3.52 1.39 2.86
CA SER A 75 2.54 2.24 2.15
C SER A 75 1.10 1.79 2.36
N GLU A 76 0.87 0.58 2.87
CA GLU A 76 -0.45 -0.02 3.03
C GLU A 76 -0.67 -0.49 4.45
N LEU A 77 -1.89 -0.37 4.92
CA LEU A 77 -2.30 -0.93 6.22
C LEU A 77 -3.78 -1.31 6.23
N ALA A 78 -4.13 -2.18 7.17
CA ALA A 78 -5.49 -2.33 7.65
C ALA A 78 -5.48 -2.34 9.18
N GLY A 79 -6.50 -1.77 9.79
CA GLY A 79 -6.54 -1.61 11.23
C GLY A 79 -7.85 -1.04 11.74
N VAL A 80 -7.83 -0.53 12.96
CA VAL A 80 -8.99 0.05 13.63
C VAL A 80 -8.74 1.52 13.92
N VAL A 81 -9.70 2.37 13.60
CA VAL A 81 -9.68 3.78 14.01
C VAL A 81 -9.81 3.85 15.53
N VAL A 82 -8.83 4.45 16.20
CA VAL A 82 -8.81 4.57 17.68
C VAL A 82 -9.02 6.00 18.16
N ALA A 83 -8.79 6.99 17.29
CA ALA A 83 -9.09 8.40 17.56
C ALA A 83 -9.32 9.15 16.25
N VAL A 84 -10.04 10.24 16.30
CA VAL A 84 -10.33 11.12 15.16
C VAL A 84 -10.09 12.57 15.52
N GLY A 85 -9.65 13.36 14.55
CA GLY A 85 -9.52 14.80 14.70
C GLY A 85 -10.89 15.51 14.74
N THR A 86 -10.91 16.75 15.21
CA THR A 86 -12.14 17.52 15.51
C THR A 86 -13.02 17.82 14.30
N ARG A 87 -12.51 17.68 13.08
CA ARG A 87 -13.24 17.94 11.82
C ARG A 87 -13.49 16.67 11.00
N VAL A 88 -13.18 15.50 11.56
CA VAL A 88 -13.46 14.22 10.91
C VAL A 88 -14.95 13.91 10.99
N THR A 89 -15.54 13.54 9.86
CA THR A 89 -16.96 13.23 9.73
C THR A 89 -17.25 11.85 9.13
N ARG A 90 -16.29 11.29 8.40
CA ARG A 90 -16.47 10.01 7.66
C ARG A 90 -16.21 8.76 8.49
N PHE A 91 -15.45 8.89 9.57
CA PHE A 91 -15.02 7.75 10.39
C PHE A 91 -15.18 8.07 11.87
N LYS A 92 -15.31 7.02 12.67
CA LYS A 92 -15.39 7.09 14.14
C LYS A 92 -14.48 6.03 14.79
N PRO A 93 -14.10 6.21 16.07
CA PRO A 93 -13.41 5.17 16.82
C PRO A 93 -14.20 3.85 16.78
N GLY A 94 -13.47 2.75 16.58
CA GLY A 94 -14.03 1.41 16.39
C GLY A 94 -14.21 0.98 14.93
N ASP A 95 -14.19 1.89 13.98
CA ASP A 95 -14.30 1.53 12.56
C ASP A 95 -13.09 0.70 12.11
N ALA A 96 -13.35 -0.46 11.53
CA ALA A 96 -12.34 -1.26 10.85
C ALA A 96 -12.10 -0.67 9.44
N VAL A 97 -10.84 -0.33 9.13
CA VAL A 97 -10.46 0.36 7.89
C VAL A 97 -9.27 -0.30 7.22
N PHE A 98 -9.11 -0.04 5.94
CA PHE A 98 -7.89 -0.28 5.20
C PHE A 98 -7.49 0.98 4.43
N ALA A 99 -6.20 1.14 4.15
CA ALA A 99 -5.71 2.41 3.64
C ALA A 99 -4.41 2.26 2.84
N PHE A 100 -4.21 3.21 1.93
CA PHE A 100 -3.00 3.40 1.17
C PHE A 100 -2.39 4.77 1.49
N SER A 101 -1.17 4.78 2.04
CA SER A 101 -0.45 5.99 2.46
C SER A 101 0.43 6.58 1.37
N ASP A 102 0.55 5.91 0.22
CA ASP A 102 1.37 6.30 -0.93
C ASP A 102 2.80 6.70 -0.52
N ALA A 103 3.35 7.75 -1.11
CA ALA A 103 4.70 8.25 -0.85
C ALA A 103 4.92 8.74 0.60
N ALA A 104 3.86 9.01 1.36
CA ALA A 104 3.97 9.37 2.78
C ALA A 104 4.42 8.19 3.66
N MET A 105 4.30 6.95 3.19
CA MET A 105 4.73 5.73 3.87
C MET A 105 4.35 5.70 5.36
N GLY A 106 5.11 5.01 6.20
CA GLY A 106 4.94 5.05 7.66
C GLY A 106 3.92 4.05 8.22
N CYS A 107 3.50 3.06 7.42
CA CYS A 107 2.53 2.05 7.85
C CYS A 107 3.15 0.88 8.63
N HIS A 108 4.48 0.70 8.58
CA HIS A 108 5.19 -0.30 9.40
C HIS A 108 5.36 0.18 10.85
N ALA A 109 4.27 0.60 11.47
CA ALA A 109 4.19 1.08 12.84
C ALA A 109 2.87 0.67 13.49
N GLN A 110 2.83 0.63 14.83
CA GLN A 110 1.61 0.26 15.57
C GLN A 110 0.44 1.24 15.33
N TYR A 111 0.76 2.52 15.04
CA TYR A 111 -0.25 3.55 14.79
C TYR A 111 0.17 4.45 13.62
N LYS A 112 -0.81 4.84 12.82
CA LYS A 112 -0.63 5.77 11.70
C LYS A 112 -1.77 6.79 11.66
N CYS A 113 -1.45 8.07 11.50
CA CYS A 113 -2.42 9.11 11.15
C CYS A 113 -2.55 9.23 9.64
N LEU A 114 -3.79 9.30 9.14
CA LEU A 114 -4.10 9.54 7.73
C LEU A 114 -5.24 10.55 7.62
N PRO A 115 -5.23 11.43 6.58
CA PRO A 115 -6.37 12.30 6.30
C PRO A 115 -7.62 11.48 5.99
N GLU A 116 -8.78 11.87 6.53
CA GLU A 116 -10.05 11.18 6.23
C GLU A 116 -10.43 11.23 4.74
N GLN A 117 -10.01 12.28 4.02
CA GLN A 117 -10.22 12.42 2.57
C GLN A 117 -9.16 11.69 1.72
N GLY A 118 -8.15 11.10 2.37
CA GLY A 118 -7.15 10.26 1.71
C GLY A 118 -7.70 8.91 1.26
N ALA A 119 -6.82 8.04 0.82
CA ALA A 119 -7.18 6.68 0.41
C ALA A 119 -7.41 5.79 1.65
N VAL A 120 -8.48 6.07 2.39
CA VAL A 120 -8.96 5.31 3.55
C VAL A 120 -10.40 4.88 3.29
N ALA A 121 -10.70 3.60 3.51
CA ALA A 121 -12.04 3.04 3.34
C ALA A 121 -12.37 2.06 4.47
N LEU A 122 -13.67 1.85 4.72
CA LEU A 122 -14.14 0.81 5.63
C LEU A 122 -13.73 -0.57 5.11
N LYS A 123 -13.21 -1.39 5.99
CA LYS A 123 -12.85 -2.77 5.68
C LYS A 123 -14.11 -3.58 5.47
N PRO A 124 -14.26 -4.33 4.36
CA PRO A 124 -15.35 -5.29 4.19
C PRO A 124 -15.36 -6.30 5.35
N ALA A 125 -16.54 -6.57 5.89
CA ALA A 125 -16.68 -7.40 7.10
C ALA A 125 -16.12 -8.82 6.94
N HIS A 126 -16.26 -9.40 5.74
CA HIS A 126 -15.81 -10.76 5.41
C HIS A 126 -14.30 -10.92 5.21
N LEU A 127 -13.54 -9.82 5.06
CA LEU A 127 -12.09 -9.88 4.89
C LEU A 127 -11.36 -9.83 6.24
N THR A 128 -10.26 -10.54 6.33
CA THR A 128 -9.27 -10.36 7.39
C THR A 128 -8.53 -9.03 7.22
N TYR A 129 -7.82 -8.56 8.24
CA TYR A 129 -6.99 -7.36 8.11
C TYR A 129 -5.81 -7.58 7.14
N GLY A 130 -5.26 -8.78 7.06
CA GLY A 130 -4.19 -9.13 6.11
C GLY A 130 -4.66 -9.00 4.67
N GLU A 131 -5.79 -9.60 4.32
CA GLU A 131 -6.40 -9.51 2.99
C GLU A 131 -6.75 -8.06 2.65
N ALA A 132 -7.37 -7.32 3.57
CA ALA A 132 -7.74 -5.94 3.35
C ALA A 132 -6.51 -5.02 3.11
N ALA A 133 -5.42 -5.21 3.86
CA ALA A 133 -4.19 -4.46 3.64
C ALA A 133 -3.62 -4.69 2.23
N ALA A 134 -3.64 -5.94 1.73
CA ALA A 134 -3.10 -6.31 0.43
C ALA A 134 -3.92 -5.80 -0.78
N LEU A 135 -5.17 -5.36 -0.57
CA LEU A 135 -6.03 -4.86 -1.65
C LEU A 135 -5.64 -3.46 -2.12
N SER A 136 -5.03 -2.65 -1.26
CA SER A 136 -4.96 -1.20 -1.46
C SER A 136 -4.23 -0.83 -2.74
N PHE A 137 -2.96 -1.18 -2.89
CA PHE A 137 -2.17 -0.79 -4.05
C PHE A 137 -2.54 -1.55 -5.32
N GLY A 138 -2.56 -2.89 -5.24
CA GLY A 138 -2.81 -3.73 -6.41
C GLY A 138 -4.20 -3.50 -7.01
N GLY A 139 -5.23 -3.50 -6.16
CA GLY A 139 -6.62 -3.33 -6.56
C GLY A 139 -6.92 -1.94 -7.13
N THR A 140 -6.49 -0.87 -6.46
CA THR A 140 -6.74 0.50 -6.93
C THR A 140 -5.98 0.81 -8.22
N THR A 141 -4.75 0.33 -8.37
CA THR A 141 -3.95 0.49 -9.60
C THR A 141 -4.61 -0.23 -10.78
N ALA A 142 -5.01 -1.49 -10.60
CA ALA A 142 -5.68 -2.23 -11.66
C ALA A 142 -7.00 -1.58 -12.07
N LEU A 143 -7.81 -1.12 -11.11
CA LEU A 143 -9.07 -0.41 -11.39
C LEU A 143 -8.85 0.92 -12.13
N ASP A 144 -7.82 1.68 -11.78
CA ASP A 144 -7.49 2.93 -12.47
C ASP A 144 -7.11 2.66 -13.93
N PHE A 145 -6.28 1.67 -14.18
CA PHE A 145 -5.92 1.25 -15.55
C PHE A 145 -7.14 0.82 -16.35
N PHE A 146 -8.04 0.04 -15.77
CA PHE A 146 -9.26 -0.41 -16.47
C PHE A 146 -10.21 0.73 -16.76
N ARG A 147 -10.36 1.69 -15.84
CA ARG A 147 -11.14 2.90 -16.07
C ARG A 147 -10.57 3.76 -17.20
N ARG A 148 -9.26 4.01 -17.17
CA ARG A 148 -8.57 4.80 -18.23
C ARG A 148 -8.57 4.07 -19.56
N GLY A 149 -8.33 2.77 -19.57
CA GLY A 149 -8.41 1.91 -20.75
C GLY A 149 -9.83 1.64 -21.22
N ARG A 150 -10.85 2.01 -20.43
CA ARG A 150 -12.28 1.77 -20.72
C ARG A 150 -12.58 0.30 -21.01
N LEU A 151 -11.95 -0.60 -20.22
CA LEU A 151 -12.13 -2.05 -20.40
C LEU A 151 -13.61 -2.43 -20.38
N GLN A 152 -14.06 -3.13 -21.42
CA GLN A 152 -15.44 -3.57 -21.60
C GLN A 152 -15.56 -5.10 -21.47
N ARG A 153 -16.76 -5.57 -21.15
CA ARG A 153 -17.10 -6.98 -21.16
C ARG A 153 -16.85 -7.59 -22.55
N GLY A 154 -16.26 -8.76 -22.59
CA GLY A 154 -15.95 -9.49 -23.83
C GLY A 154 -14.65 -9.06 -24.51
N GLU A 155 -13.99 -8.01 -24.05
CA GLU A 155 -12.68 -7.63 -24.60
C GLU A 155 -11.57 -8.61 -24.19
N ARG A 156 -10.50 -8.62 -24.98
CA ARG A 156 -9.30 -9.44 -24.72
C ARG A 156 -8.25 -8.60 -24.04
N LEU A 157 -7.84 -9.01 -22.84
CA LEU A 157 -6.84 -8.33 -22.02
C LEU A 157 -5.60 -9.20 -21.83
N LEU A 158 -4.43 -8.67 -22.15
CA LEU A 158 -3.14 -9.26 -21.81
C LEU A 158 -2.60 -8.63 -20.52
N VAL A 159 -2.33 -9.45 -19.51
CA VAL A 159 -1.71 -9.01 -18.24
C VAL A 159 -0.30 -9.57 -18.18
N ASN A 160 0.70 -8.72 -18.43
CA ASN A 160 2.11 -9.07 -18.28
C ASN A 160 2.57 -8.83 -16.84
N GLY A 161 3.25 -9.81 -16.26
CA GLY A 161 3.60 -9.80 -14.82
C GLY A 161 2.40 -10.16 -13.93
N ALA A 162 1.56 -11.06 -14.39
CA ALA A 162 0.29 -11.43 -13.76
C ALA A 162 0.41 -12.00 -12.34
N SER A 163 1.58 -12.52 -11.93
CA SER A 163 1.83 -13.01 -10.56
C SER A 163 2.22 -11.93 -9.55
N GLY A 164 2.42 -10.68 -9.98
CA GLY A 164 2.68 -9.55 -9.09
C GLY A 164 1.41 -9.01 -8.43
N ALA A 165 1.55 -8.13 -7.42
CA ALA A 165 0.42 -7.58 -6.68
C ALA A 165 -0.64 -6.88 -7.56
N VAL A 166 -0.20 -6.06 -8.53
CA VAL A 166 -1.10 -5.42 -9.50
C VAL A 166 -1.64 -6.45 -10.50
N GLY A 167 -0.78 -7.38 -10.95
CA GLY A 167 -1.15 -8.39 -11.93
C GLY A 167 -2.24 -9.36 -11.43
N THR A 168 -2.11 -9.87 -10.22
CA THR A 168 -3.11 -10.78 -9.61
C THR A 168 -4.44 -10.05 -9.39
N ALA A 169 -4.41 -8.80 -8.95
CA ALA A 169 -5.61 -7.98 -8.84
C ALA A 169 -6.25 -7.71 -10.22
N ALA A 170 -5.43 -7.41 -11.23
CA ALA A 170 -5.90 -7.16 -12.59
C ALA A 170 -6.57 -8.40 -13.20
N VAL A 171 -5.98 -9.59 -13.04
CA VAL A 171 -6.57 -10.84 -13.53
C VAL A 171 -7.95 -11.08 -12.92
N GLN A 172 -8.06 -10.98 -11.59
CA GLN A 172 -9.33 -11.20 -10.88
C GLN A 172 -10.39 -10.17 -11.26
N LEU A 173 -10.05 -8.89 -11.25
CA LEU A 173 -10.97 -7.80 -11.59
C LEU A 173 -11.43 -7.87 -13.04
N ALA A 174 -10.52 -8.13 -14.00
CA ALA A 174 -10.86 -8.23 -15.40
C ALA A 174 -11.80 -9.43 -15.68
N ARG A 175 -11.55 -10.57 -15.05
CA ARG A 175 -12.46 -11.73 -15.13
C ARG A 175 -13.83 -11.40 -14.57
N ASN A 176 -13.91 -10.70 -13.42
CA ASN A 176 -15.17 -10.27 -12.84
C ASN A 176 -15.93 -9.27 -13.74
N LEU A 177 -15.21 -8.43 -14.49
CA LEU A 177 -15.78 -7.53 -15.50
C LEU A 177 -16.22 -8.27 -16.79
N GLY A 178 -15.92 -9.56 -16.90
CA GLY A 178 -16.27 -10.39 -18.05
C GLY A 178 -15.34 -10.26 -19.25
N ALA A 179 -14.10 -9.82 -19.04
CA ALA A 179 -13.06 -9.81 -20.06
C ALA A 179 -12.41 -11.19 -20.23
N HIS A 180 -11.86 -11.47 -21.42
CA HIS A 180 -11.03 -12.63 -21.71
C HIS A 180 -9.58 -12.33 -21.36
N VAL A 181 -9.07 -12.91 -20.27
CA VAL A 181 -7.73 -12.58 -19.75
C VAL A 181 -6.69 -13.60 -20.22
N THR A 182 -5.61 -13.10 -20.82
CA THR A 182 -4.37 -13.84 -21.02
C THR A 182 -3.34 -13.34 -20.00
N ALA A 183 -2.93 -14.22 -19.08
CA ALA A 183 -1.97 -13.91 -18.02
C ALA A 183 -0.58 -14.41 -18.40
N VAL A 184 0.44 -13.54 -18.26
CA VAL A 184 1.85 -13.87 -18.50
C VAL A 184 2.62 -13.74 -17.19
N CYS A 185 3.28 -14.82 -16.77
CA CYS A 185 4.14 -14.90 -15.60
C CYS A 185 5.30 -15.86 -15.83
N SER A 186 6.23 -15.93 -14.86
CA SER A 186 7.24 -16.99 -14.86
C SER A 186 6.61 -18.35 -14.57
N VAL A 187 7.21 -19.43 -15.10
CA VAL A 187 6.74 -20.80 -14.87
C VAL A 187 6.58 -21.12 -13.38
N ALA A 188 7.49 -20.63 -12.55
CA ALA A 188 7.46 -20.83 -11.10
C ALA A 188 6.19 -20.29 -10.39
N HIS A 189 5.40 -19.45 -11.05
CA HIS A 189 4.19 -18.85 -10.50
C HIS A 189 2.93 -19.18 -11.31
N ALA A 190 3.01 -20.14 -12.24
CA ALA A 190 1.87 -20.51 -13.09
C ALA A 190 0.67 -20.99 -12.27
N ASP A 191 0.91 -21.83 -11.26
CA ASP A 191 -0.12 -22.39 -10.37
C ASP A 191 -0.91 -21.33 -9.57
N LEU A 192 -0.31 -20.14 -9.36
CA LEU A 192 -1.01 -19.03 -8.71
C LEU A 192 -2.14 -18.44 -9.55
N LEU A 193 -2.09 -18.62 -10.86
CA LEU A 193 -2.98 -17.98 -11.84
C LEU A 193 -4.00 -18.93 -12.46
N MET A 194 -3.89 -20.23 -12.20
CA MET A 194 -4.84 -21.26 -12.62
C MET A 194 -5.96 -21.43 -11.61
#